data_33a90690ec40827199d6e3d3382cb00e
#
_entry.id   33a90690ec40827199d6e3d3382cb00e
#
_cell.length_a   1.000
_cell.length_b   1.000
_cell.length_c   1.000
_cell.angle_alpha   90.00
_cell.angle_beta   90.00
_cell.angle_gamma   90.00
#
_symmetry.space_group_name_H-M   'P 1'
#
loop_
_entity.id
_entity.type
_entity.pdbx_description
1 polymer ?
#
loop_
_entity_poly.entity_id
_entity_poly.type
_entity_poly.pdbx_seq_one_letter_code
_entity_poly.pdbx_strand_id
1 'polypeptide(L)'
;MHDRVWYLSVPKSFFEDARSAGPFEFLVAIGFSFEYVLTNLLFVPFMSGAAYNGDMATVTFGFSAQSDEARHMTLGLEVIKFLLEQHEDNVPIVQKWIDKWFWRGTRLLSIIAMMMDYMLPNKVMSWKEAWEMYFEEAGGALFKDLARYGIRKPKYAELIEKEKEHVSHQTWWTFYTHGHATGFHTWIPTDEELDWLSEKYPETFDKYYRPRWELAKELEAKGERFYTKALPQLCTTCQVPMLFTEMDDPTQIAYRDSVYNGDRYHFCSDGCKDIFDEEPEKFVQSWLPVHQIHQGNCGGPGIEDVLSDYYGMNLGADNLDIKGSPDEKRWKEWKGVA
;
A
#
# COMPACT_ATOMS: atom_id res chain seq x y z
N MET A 1 6.47 19.02 1.84
CA MET A 1 5.76 18.03 2.69
C MET A 1 5.65 16.68 2.00
N HIS A 2 5.16 16.61 0.76
CA HIS A 2 4.98 15.32 0.04
C HIS A 2 6.24 14.48 -0.09
N ASP A 3 7.38 15.08 -0.29
CA ASP A 3 8.63 14.38 -0.52
C ASP A 3 9.37 13.97 0.77
N ARG A 4 8.77 14.26 1.93
CA ARG A 4 9.37 14.03 3.25
C ARG A 4 8.52 13.15 4.16
N VAL A 5 7.36 12.74 3.70
CA VAL A 5 6.46 11.88 4.45
C VAL A 5 6.50 10.50 3.82
N TRP A 6 7.11 9.61 4.54
CA TRP A 6 7.46 8.27 4.07
C TRP A 6 6.29 7.47 3.46
N TYR A 7 5.12 7.45 4.11
CA TYR A 7 3.97 6.72 3.59
C TYR A 7 3.46 7.25 2.23
N LEU A 8 3.76 8.50 1.87
CA LEU A 8 3.42 9.04 0.55
C LEU A 8 4.31 8.49 -0.57
N SER A 9 5.39 7.78 -0.22
CA SER A 9 6.22 7.10 -1.22
C SER A 9 5.45 5.99 -1.95
N VAL A 10 4.47 5.36 -1.29
CA VAL A 10 3.65 4.29 -1.89
C VAL A 10 2.82 4.81 -3.07
N PRO A 11 1.93 5.81 -2.91
CA PRO A 11 1.19 6.36 -4.05
C PRO A 11 2.13 7.05 -5.06
N LYS A 12 3.17 7.73 -4.60
CA LYS A 12 4.13 8.35 -5.51
C LYS A 12 4.84 7.31 -6.39
N SER A 13 5.26 6.19 -5.83
CA SER A 13 5.84 5.08 -6.58
C SER A 13 4.87 4.53 -7.64
N PHE A 14 3.60 4.41 -7.31
CA PHE A 14 2.57 3.98 -8.26
C PHE A 14 2.43 4.96 -9.42
N PHE A 15 2.26 6.25 -9.14
CA PHE A 15 2.06 7.26 -10.18
C PHE A 15 3.29 7.51 -11.04
N GLU A 16 4.50 7.45 -10.48
CA GLU A 16 5.75 7.56 -11.25
C GLU A 16 5.95 6.36 -12.18
N ASP A 17 5.59 5.16 -11.73
CA ASP A 17 5.58 3.97 -12.57
C ASP A 17 4.55 4.10 -13.70
N ALA A 18 3.31 4.50 -13.38
CA ALA A 18 2.26 4.70 -14.38
C ALA A 18 2.64 5.77 -15.40
N ARG A 19 3.25 6.89 -14.98
CA ARG A 19 3.69 7.96 -15.87
C ARG A 19 4.74 7.50 -16.88
N SER A 20 5.56 6.53 -16.52
CA SER A 20 6.58 5.96 -17.39
C SER A 20 6.07 4.86 -18.34
N ALA A 21 4.81 4.43 -18.16
CA ALA A 21 4.16 3.46 -19.02
C ALA A 21 3.78 4.04 -20.39
N GLY A 22 3.62 3.17 -21.38
CA GLY A 22 3.04 3.58 -22.66
C GLY A 22 1.58 4.03 -22.52
N PRO A 23 1.02 4.75 -23.51
CA PRO A 23 -0.29 5.37 -23.38
C PRO A 23 -1.44 4.38 -23.09
N PHE A 24 -1.41 3.20 -23.66
CA PHE A 24 -2.43 2.19 -23.42
C PHE A 24 -2.25 1.49 -22.06
N GLU A 25 -1.02 1.19 -21.70
CA GLU A 25 -0.72 0.65 -20.36
C GLU A 25 -1.11 1.66 -19.28
N PHE A 26 -0.85 2.96 -19.51
CA PHE A 26 -1.26 4.03 -18.60
C PHE A 26 -2.78 4.04 -18.39
N LEU A 27 -3.59 3.84 -19.44
CA LEU A 27 -5.03 3.75 -19.31
C LEU A 27 -5.48 2.52 -18.50
N VAL A 28 -4.79 1.40 -18.62
CA VAL A 28 -5.03 0.22 -17.75
C VAL A 28 -4.62 0.53 -16.31
N ALA A 29 -3.49 1.20 -16.10
CA ALA A 29 -3.02 1.54 -14.77
C ALA A 29 -3.97 2.50 -14.05
N ILE A 30 -4.38 3.58 -14.70
CA ILE A 30 -5.19 4.64 -14.11
C ILE A 30 -6.67 4.33 -14.25
N GLY A 31 -7.22 4.26 -15.47
CA GLY A 31 -8.66 4.15 -15.66
C GLY A 31 -9.26 2.83 -15.18
N PHE A 32 -8.51 1.73 -15.28
CA PHE A 32 -8.97 0.43 -14.79
C PHE A 32 -8.54 0.14 -13.37
N SER A 33 -7.24 0.15 -13.08
CA SER A 33 -6.75 -0.32 -11.77
C SER A 33 -6.88 0.74 -10.68
N PHE A 34 -6.59 2.01 -10.98
CA PHE A 34 -6.69 3.07 -9.98
C PHE A 34 -8.14 3.54 -9.80
N GLU A 35 -8.78 4.00 -10.84
CA GLU A 35 -10.11 4.60 -10.73
C GLU A 35 -11.21 3.57 -10.49
N TYR A 36 -11.25 2.49 -11.27
CA TYR A 36 -12.28 1.46 -11.12
C TYR A 36 -12.17 0.70 -9.79
N VAL A 37 -10.95 0.31 -9.43
CA VAL A 37 -10.70 -0.54 -8.26
C VAL A 37 -10.55 0.28 -6.98
N LEU A 38 -9.80 1.37 -7.02
CA LEU A 38 -9.37 2.11 -5.83
C LEU A 38 -10.30 3.27 -5.46
N THR A 39 -10.75 4.05 -6.46
CA THR A 39 -11.40 5.32 -6.19
C THR A 39 -12.75 5.13 -5.53
N ASN A 40 -13.52 4.11 -5.91
CA ASN A 40 -14.79 3.80 -5.25
C ASN A 40 -14.61 3.46 -3.77
N LEU A 41 -13.60 2.66 -3.43
CA LEU A 41 -13.28 2.32 -2.03
C LEU A 41 -12.77 3.51 -1.25
N LEU A 42 -12.11 4.48 -1.89
CA LEU A 42 -11.62 5.69 -1.26
C LEU A 42 -12.76 6.67 -0.92
N PHE A 43 -13.73 6.84 -1.80
CA PHE A 43 -14.83 7.79 -1.57
C PHE A 43 -15.73 7.41 -0.39
N VAL A 44 -15.95 6.13 -0.12
CA VAL A 44 -16.80 5.67 0.99
C VAL A 44 -16.32 6.20 2.34
N PRO A 45 -15.07 5.96 2.77
CA PRO A 45 -14.59 6.47 4.04
C PRO A 45 -14.54 8.00 4.09
N PHE A 46 -14.15 8.66 3.00
CA PHE A 46 -14.10 10.13 2.96
C PHE A 46 -15.48 10.77 3.14
N MET A 47 -16.47 10.31 2.38
CA MET A 47 -17.83 10.85 2.49
C MET A 47 -18.47 10.49 3.84
N SER A 48 -18.23 9.31 4.37
CA SER A 48 -18.73 8.87 5.67
C SER A 48 -18.14 9.73 6.80
N GLY A 49 -16.83 9.94 6.81
CA GLY A 49 -16.18 10.78 7.80
C GLY A 49 -16.62 12.26 7.70
N ALA A 50 -16.77 12.78 6.48
CA ALA A 50 -17.28 14.13 6.25
C ALA A 50 -18.71 14.29 6.76
N ALA A 51 -19.60 13.34 6.43
CA ALA A 51 -20.99 13.34 6.88
C ALA A 51 -21.10 13.29 8.41
N TYR A 52 -20.27 12.44 9.05
CA TYR A 52 -20.22 12.36 10.51
C TYR A 52 -19.87 13.69 11.16
N ASN A 53 -18.94 14.43 10.56
CA ASN A 53 -18.53 15.75 11.04
C ASN A 53 -19.42 16.90 10.58
N GLY A 54 -20.51 16.62 9.85
CA GLY A 54 -21.41 17.64 9.31
C GLY A 54 -20.85 18.43 8.13
N ASP A 55 -19.73 17.99 7.54
CA ASP A 55 -19.13 18.63 6.36
C ASP A 55 -19.83 18.18 5.07
N MET A 56 -20.99 18.80 4.84
CA MET A 56 -21.80 18.52 3.64
C MET A 56 -21.14 19.00 2.34
N ALA A 57 -20.19 19.92 2.42
CA ALA A 57 -19.44 20.39 1.25
C ALA A 57 -18.55 19.26 0.71
N THR A 58 -17.79 18.59 1.58
CA THR A 58 -16.97 17.43 1.21
C THR A 58 -17.83 16.24 0.76
N VAL A 59 -18.98 16.00 1.37
CA VAL A 59 -19.94 14.97 0.91
C VAL A 59 -20.41 15.27 -0.52
N THR A 60 -20.81 16.51 -0.80
CA THR A 60 -21.27 16.93 -2.14
C THR A 60 -20.14 16.82 -3.17
N PHE A 61 -18.93 17.24 -2.79
CA PHE A 61 -17.75 17.09 -3.65
C PHE A 61 -17.49 15.60 -3.96
N GLY A 62 -17.54 14.73 -2.95
CA GLY A 62 -17.33 13.29 -3.13
C GLY A 62 -18.30 12.66 -4.11
N PHE A 63 -19.60 12.99 -4.01
CA PHE A 63 -20.60 12.53 -4.98
C PHE A 63 -20.36 13.07 -6.41
N SER A 64 -19.94 14.32 -6.54
CA SER A 64 -19.63 14.91 -7.84
C SER A 64 -18.40 14.24 -8.46
N ALA A 65 -17.34 14.05 -7.68
CA ALA A 65 -16.13 13.36 -8.11
C ALA A 65 -16.42 11.90 -8.50
N GLN A 66 -17.16 11.15 -7.68
CA GLN A 66 -17.54 9.78 -8.00
C GLN A 66 -18.35 9.68 -9.32
N SER A 67 -19.19 10.67 -9.61
CA SER A 67 -19.91 10.74 -10.90
C SER A 67 -18.98 10.96 -12.09
N ASP A 68 -17.91 11.73 -11.92
CA ASP A 68 -16.87 11.90 -12.95
C ASP A 68 -16.00 10.65 -13.10
N GLU A 69 -15.61 10.02 -12.00
CA GLU A 69 -14.84 8.78 -12.02
C GLU A 69 -15.55 7.66 -12.79
N ALA A 70 -16.89 7.59 -12.71
CA ALA A 70 -17.65 6.63 -13.48
C ALA A 70 -17.44 6.76 -15.01
N ARG A 71 -17.19 7.97 -15.50
CA ARG A 71 -16.86 8.21 -16.92
C ARG A 71 -15.45 7.75 -17.26
N HIS A 72 -14.50 8.04 -16.40
CA HIS A 72 -13.10 7.60 -16.56
C HIS A 72 -12.99 6.07 -16.53
N MET A 73 -13.67 5.42 -15.59
CA MET A 73 -13.75 3.96 -15.51
C MET A 73 -14.33 3.34 -16.77
N THR A 74 -15.43 3.94 -17.28
CA THR A 74 -16.04 3.50 -18.54
C THR A 74 -15.08 3.66 -19.70
N LEU A 75 -14.40 4.81 -19.81
CA LEU A 75 -13.40 5.04 -20.85
C LEU A 75 -12.27 4.01 -20.78
N GLY A 76 -11.71 3.77 -19.61
CA GLY A 76 -10.64 2.77 -19.40
C GLY A 76 -11.07 1.38 -19.84
N LEU A 77 -12.28 0.96 -19.47
CA LEU A 77 -12.83 -0.33 -19.84
C LEU A 77 -13.08 -0.46 -21.35
N GLU A 78 -13.65 0.57 -21.98
CA GLU A 78 -13.91 0.56 -23.44
C GLU A 78 -12.61 0.56 -24.25
N VAL A 79 -11.54 1.24 -23.77
CA VAL A 79 -10.22 1.17 -24.39
C VAL A 79 -9.63 -0.25 -24.28
N ILE A 80 -9.76 -0.90 -23.12
CA ILE A 80 -9.33 -2.30 -22.96
C ILE A 80 -10.05 -3.21 -23.95
N LYS A 81 -11.38 -3.13 -24.01
CA LYS A 81 -12.18 -3.92 -24.97
C LYS A 81 -11.78 -3.65 -26.40
N PHE A 82 -11.63 -2.37 -26.77
CA PHE A 82 -11.17 -1.98 -28.10
C PHE A 82 -9.83 -2.63 -28.46
N LEU A 83 -8.84 -2.61 -27.57
CA LEU A 83 -7.55 -3.25 -27.81
C LEU A 83 -7.68 -4.76 -28.01
N LEU A 84 -8.49 -5.42 -27.18
CA LEU A 84 -8.71 -6.85 -27.26
C LEU A 84 -9.43 -7.28 -28.54
N GLU A 85 -10.27 -6.42 -29.10
CA GLU A 85 -10.98 -6.65 -30.37
C GLU A 85 -10.11 -6.46 -31.62
N GLN A 86 -8.98 -5.73 -31.49
CA GLN A 86 -8.13 -5.45 -32.65
C GLN A 86 -7.30 -6.67 -33.10
N HIS A 87 -6.75 -7.43 -32.17
CA HIS A 87 -5.91 -8.58 -32.47
C HIS A 87 -5.77 -9.51 -31.26
N GLU A 88 -5.72 -10.82 -31.51
CA GLU A 88 -5.58 -11.83 -30.44
C GLU A 88 -4.25 -11.72 -29.68
N ASP A 89 -3.17 -11.23 -30.33
CA ASP A 89 -1.89 -10.98 -29.70
C ASP A 89 -1.93 -9.89 -28.61
N ASN A 90 -2.97 -9.07 -28.57
CA ASN A 90 -3.18 -8.09 -27.54
C ASN A 90 -3.63 -8.69 -26.20
N VAL A 91 -4.22 -9.88 -26.22
CA VAL A 91 -4.74 -10.54 -25.01
C VAL A 91 -3.61 -10.76 -23.96
N PRO A 92 -2.48 -11.41 -24.29
CA PRO A 92 -1.42 -11.61 -23.30
C PRO A 92 -0.78 -10.28 -22.84
N ILE A 93 -0.72 -9.27 -23.69
CA ILE A 93 -0.18 -7.95 -23.36
C ILE A 93 -1.09 -7.25 -22.34
N VAL A 94 -2.36 -7.16 -22.63
CA VAL A 94 -3.36 -6.55 -21.73
C VAL A 94 -3.45 -7.33 -20.42
N GLN A 95 -3.42 -8.67 -20.48
CA GLN A 95 -3.40 -9.50 -19.27
C GLN A 95 -2.19 -9.18 -18.38
N LYS A 96 -1.00 -9.04 -18.96
CA LYS A 96 0.21 -8.66 -18.22
C LYS A 96 0.03 -7.30 -17.53
N TRP A 97 -0.53 -6.31 -18.21
CA TRP A 97 -0.81 -5.01 -17.62
C TRP A 97 -1.85 -5.09 -16.48
N ILE A 98 -2.92 -5.86 -16.66
CA ILE A 98 -3.92 -6.10 -15.61
C ILE A 98 -3.27 -6.78 -14.40
N ASP A 99 -2.48 -7.83 -14.60
CA ASP A 99 -1.78 -8.54 -13.52
C ASP A 99 -0.88 -7.59 -12.71
N LYS A 100 -0.08 -6.75 -13.39
CA LYS A 100 0.82 -5.77 -12.79
C LYS A 100 0.06 -4.69 -12.02
N TRP A 101 -0.84 -3.99 -12.71
CA TRP A 101 -1.45 -2.78 -12.17
C TRP A 101 -2.51 -3.07 -11.12
N PHE A 102 -3.20 -4.19 -11.23
CA PHE A 102 -4.10 -4.65 -10.18
C PHE A 102 -3.34 -4.92 -8.87
N TRP A 103 -2.19 -5.58 -8.94
CA TRP A 103 -1.33 -5.77 -7.79
C TRP A 103 -0.77 -4.45 -7.25
N ARG A 104 -0.27 -3.59 -8.12
CA ARG A 104 0.23 -2.26 -7.71
C ARG A 104 -0.86 -1.43 -7.03
N GLY A 105 -2.07 -1.50 -7.53
CA GLY A 105 -3.24 -0.84 -6.96
C GLY A 105 -3.57 -1.33 -5.55
N THR A 106 -3.52 -2.64 -5.30
CA THR A 106 -3.81 -3.19 -3.97
C THR A 106 -2.80 -2.75 -2.90
N ARG A 107 -1.57 -2.42 -3.29
CA ARG A 107 -0.60 -1.84 -2.35
C ARG A 107 -1.02 -0.44 -1.87
N LEU A 108 -1.67 0.35 -2.72
CA LEU A 108 -2.28 1.63 -2.31
C LEU A 108 -3.46 1.41 -1.35
N LEU A 109 -4.25 0.37 -1.58
CA LEU A 109 -5.41 0.04 -0.75
C LEU A 109 -5.04 -0.27 0.70
N SER A 110 -3.81 -0.66 0.99
CA SER A 110 -3.35 -0.91 2.36
C SER A 110 -3.56 0.31 3.29
N ILE A 111 -3.34 1.52 2.74
CA ILE A 111 -3.56 2.77 3.48
C ILE A 111 -5.05 3.02 3.70
N ILE A 112 -5.88 2.77 2.69
CA ILE A 112 -7.33 2.96 2.76
C ILE A 112 -7.95 1.95 3.74
N ALA A 113 -7.51 0.70 3.69
CA ALA A 113 -7.93 -0.34 4.62
C ALA A 113 -7.69 0.08 6.09
N MET A 114 -6.48 0.56 6.36
CA MET A 114 -6.10 1.10 7.66
C MET A 114 -7.00 2.27 8.08
N MET A 115 -7.28 3.20 7.17
CA MET A 115 -8.15 4.35 7.47
C MET A 115 -9.56 3.89 7.85
N MET A 116 -10.13 2.93 7.13
CA MET A 116 -11.50 2.44 7.40
C MET A 116 -11.60 1.78 8.76
N ASP A 117 -10.68 0.91 9.10
CA ASP A 117 -10.76 0.11 10.31
C ASP A 117 -10.32 0.86 11.58
N TYR A 118 -9.38 1.80 11.46
CA TYR A 118 -8.73 2.41 12.62
C TYR A 118 -8.94 3.92 12.73
N MET A 119 -8.95 4.65 11.63
CA MET A 119 -8.90 6.12 11.69
C MET A 119 -10.28 6.78 11.68
N LEU A 120 -11.28 6.17 11.07
CA LEU A 120 -12.62 6.76 11.01
C LEU A 120 -13.28 6.73 12.38
N PRO A 121 -13.80 7.85 12.87
CA PRO A 121 -14.49 7.94 14.15
C PRO A 121 -15.82 7.19 14.12
N ASN A 122 -16.42 7.05 12.95
CA ASN A 122 -17.67 6.33 12.74
C ASN A 122 -17.39 4.98 12.08
N LYS A 123 -17.52 3.91 12.84
CA LYS A 123 -17.28 2.53 12.41
C LYS A 123 -18.50 1.97 11.68
N VAL A 124 -18.81 2.51 10.50
CA VAL A 124 -19.99 2.08 9.71
C VAL A 124 -19.76 0.74 9.02
N MET A 125 -18.57 0.55 8.49
CA MET A 125 -18.21 -0.61 7.66
C MET A 125 -16.72 -0.92 7.86
N SER A 126 -16.37 -2.19 8.01
CA SER A 126 -14.97 -2.62 8.01
C SER A 126 -14.41 -2.65 6.59
N TRP A 127 -13.09 -2.65 6.51
CA TRP A 127 -12.39 -2.86 5.24
C TRP A 127 -12.83 -4.18 4.56
N LYS A 128 -12.92 -5.27 5.32
CA LYS A 128 -13.37 -6.57 4.82
C LYS A 128 -14.74 -6.50 4.18
N GLU A 129 -15.72 -5.89 4.87
CA GLU A 129 -17.07 -5.72 4.34
C GLU A 129 -17.09 -4.85 3.08
N ALA A 130 -16.29 -3.78 3.05
CA ALA A 130 -16.16 -2.94 1.86
C ALA A 130 -15.54 -3.70 0.70
N TRP A 131 -14.51 -4.50 0.96
CA TRP A 131 -13.88 -5.35 -0.04
C TRP A 131 -14.89 -6.35 -0.64
N GLU A 132 -15.61 -7.08 0.19
CA GLU A 132 -16.61 -8.06 -0.24
C GLU A 132 -17.71 -7.41 -1.09
N MET A 133 -18.23 -6.28 -0.64
CA MET A 133 -19.30 -5.59 -1.34
C MET A 133 -18.85 -5.02 -2.70
N TYR A 134 -17.71 -4.36 -2.76
CA TYR A 134 -17.27 -3.67 -3.98
C TYR A 134 -16.44 -4.54 -4.90
N PHE A 135 -15.63 -5.43 -4.35
CA PHE A 135 -14.67 -6.19 -5.13
C PHE A 135 -15.20 -7.53 -5.61
N GLU A 136 -15.87 -8.28 -4.75
CA GLU A 136 -16.40 -9.57 -5.12
C GLU A 136 -17.63 -9.41 -6.02
N GLU A 137 -18.52 -8.48 -5.70
CA GLU A 137 -19.73 -8.25 -6.49
C GLU A 137 -19.43 -7.49 -7.80
N ALA A 138 -18.89 -6.27 -7.71
CA ALA A 138 -18.64 -5.45 -8.88
C ALA A 138 -17.44 -5.94 -9.70
N GLY A 139 -16.33 -6.28 -9.06
CA GLY A 139 -15.13 -6.80 -9.72
C GLY A 139 -15.36 -8.17 -10.35
N GLY A 140 -16.13 -9.03 -9.69
CA GLY A 140 -16.52 -10.33 -10.24
C GLY A 140 -17.31 -10.22 -11.54
N ALA A 141 -18.24 -9.26 -11.64
CA ALA A 141 -18.98 -8.99 -12.86
C ALA A 141 -18.08 -8.48 -13.98
N LEU A 142 -17.14 -7.58 -13.66
CA LEU A 142 -16.17 -7.03 -14.61
C LEU A 142 -15.28 -8.12 -15.22
N PHE A 143 -14.65 -8.97 -14.40
CA PHE A 143 -13.81 -10.05 -14.91
C PHE A 143 -14.60 -11.10 -15.68
N LYS A 144 -15.86 -11.32 -15.34
CA LYS A 144 -16.76 -12.15 -16.14
C LYS A 144 -17.02 -11.57 -17.52
N ASP A 145 -17.15 -10.26 -17.65
CA ASP A 145 -17.28 -9.59 -18.94
C ASP A 145 -15.98 -9.66 -19.75
N LEU A 146 -14.84 -9.37 -19.15
CA LEU A 146 -13.54 -9.42 -19.79
C LEU A 146 -13.11 -10.86 -20.18
N ALA A 147 -13.64 -11.88 -19.50
CA ALA A 147 -13.38 -13.27 -19.85
C ALA A 147 -13.84 -13.64 -21.27
N ARG A 148 -14.81 -12.91 -21.84
CA ARG A 148 -15.25 -13.09 -23.23
C ARG A 148 -14.17 -12.77 -24.25
N TYR A 149 -13.21 -11.94 -23.86
CA TYR A 149 -12.05 -11.54 -24.65
C TYR A 149 -10.79 -12.37 -24.32
N GLY A 150 -10.91 -13.40 -23.50
CA GLY A 150 -9.79 -14.24 -23.09
C GLY A 150 -9.00 -13.73 -21.87
N ILE A 151 -9.45 -12.65 -21.24
CA ILE A 151 -8.83 -12.13 -20.00
C ILE A 151 -9.27 -13.01 -18.82
N ARG A 152 -8.30 -13.43 -18.03
CA ARG A 152 -8.49 -14.16 -16.78
C ARG A 152 -8.42 -13.23 -15.56
N LYS A 153 -8.84 -13.70 -14.40
CA LYS A 153 -8.61 -12.99 -13.13
C LYS A 153 -7.12 -12.64 -12.96
N PRO A 154 -6.79 -11.52 -12.30
CA PRO A 154 -5.42 -11.14 -12.05
C PRO A 154 -4.61 -12.25 -11.36
N LYS A 155 -3.33 -12.37 -11.69
CA LYS A 155 -2.44 -13.44 -11.22
C LYS A 155 -2.46 -13.63 -9.70
N TYR A 156 -2.57 -12.54 -8.94
CA TYR A 156 -2.52 -12.56 -7.47
C TYR A 156 -3.90 -12.37 -6.80
N ALA A 157 -4.99 -12.61 -7.52
CA ALA A 157 -6.34 -12.43 -6.99
C ALA A 157 -6.59 -13.22 -5.70
N GLU A 158 -6.08 -14.46 -5.60
CA GLU A 158 -6.22 -15.28 -4.39
C GLU A 158 -5.41 -14.74 -3.20
N LEU A 159 -4.24 -14.16 -3.46
CA LEU A 159 -3.44 -13.54 -2.40
C LEU A 159 -4.14 -12.28 -1.89
N ILE A 160 -4.69 -11.48 -2.79
CA ILE A 160 -5.45 -10.28 -2.45
C ILE A 160 -6.69 -10.64 -1.63
N GLU A 161 -7.35 -11.73 -1.97
CA GLU A 161 -8.50 -12.24 -1.22
C GLU A 161 -8.14 -12.59 0.24
N LYS A 162 -6.99 -13.19 0.46
CA LYS A 162 -6.48 -13.44 1.82
C LYS A 162 -6.10 -12.15 2.55
N GLU A 163 -5.56 -11.16 1.84
CA GLU A 163 -5.15 -9.88 2.44
C GLU A 163 -6.29 -9.11 3.08
N LYS A 164 -7.53 -9.30 2.67
CA LYS A 164 -8.67 -8.59 3.25
C LYS A 164 -8.81 -8.80 4.76
N GLU A 165 -8.36 -9.94 5.26
CA GLU A 165 -8.38 -10.29 6.69
C GLU A 165 -7.19 -9.70 7.49
N HIS A 166 -6.19 -9.13 6.82
CA HIS A 166 -4.92 -8.82 7.45
C HIS A 166 -4.40 -7.41 7.19
N VAL A 167 -4.60 -6.89 5.99
CA VAL A 167 -3.90 -5.70 5.49
C VAL A 167 -4.11 -4.45 6.33
N SER A 168 -5.31 -4.21 6.83
CA SER A 168 -5.62 -3.05 7.67
C SER A 168 -4.88 -3.12 9.01
N HIS A 169 -4.87 -4.30 9.63
CA HIS A 169 -4.24 -4.54 10.93
C HIS A 169 -2.72 -4.46 10.83
N GLN A 170 -2.13 -5.06 9.79
CA GLN A 170 -0.70 -4.99 9.53
C GLN A 170 -0.25 -3.56 9.25
N THR A 171 -1.01 -2.82 8.45
CA THR A 171 -0.70 -1.44 8.11
C THR A 171 -0.78 -0.55 9.33
N TRP A 172 -1.84 -0.62 10.14
CA TRP A 172 -1.97 0.20 11.34
C TRP A 172 -0.90 -0.11 12.38
N TRP A 173 -0.62 -1.40 12.60
CA TRP A 173 0.47 -1.82 13.48
C TRP A 173 1.83 -1.26 13.02
N THR A 174 2.10 -1.31 11.72
CA THR A 174 3.31 -0.73 11.13
C THR A 174 3.40 0.76 11.39
N PHE A 175 2.32 1.49 11.18
CA PHE A 175 2.26 2.92 11.42
C PHE A 175 2.41 3.24 12.92
N TYR A 176 1.84 2.45 13.79
CA TYR A 176 1.99 2.62 15.22
C TYR A 176 3.45 2.41 15.68
N THR A 177 4.08 1.34 15.25
CA THR A 177 5.45 0.99 15.65
C THR A 177 6.51 1.88 15.02
N HIS A 178 6.22 2.48 13.86
CA HIS A 178 7.09 3.39 13.12
C HIS A 178 6.50 4.81 13.01
N GLY A 179 5.66 5.21 13.93
CA GLY A 179 4.89 6.45 13.86
C GLY A 179 5.74 7.70 13.60
N HIS A 180 6.96 7.74 14.09
CA HIS A 180 7.88 8.85 13.83
C HIS A 180 8.27 8.97 12.35
N ALA A 181 8.55 7.84 11.70
CA ALA A 181 8.96 7.81 10.31
C ALA A 181 7.80 8.07 9.36
N THR A 182 6.57 7.75 9.75
CA THR A 182 5.40 7.89 8.89
C THR A 182 4.83 9.30 8.86
N GLY A 183 5.10 10.11 9.89
CA GLY A 183 4.50 11.43 10.06
C GLY A 183 3.01 11.38 10.44
N PHE A 184 2.45 10.21 10.70
CA PHE A 184 1.11 10.03 11.22
C PHE A 184 1.09 9.98 12.75
N HIS A 185 0.11 10.65 13.33
CA HIS A 185 -0.23 10.43 14.72
C HIS A 185 -1.08 9.17 14.83
N THR A 186 -0.52 8.15 15.44
CA THR A 186 -1.17 6.86 15.67
C THR A 186 -1.38 6.63 17.14
N TRP A 187 -2.40 5.85 17.46
CA TRP A 187 -2.80 5.53 18.83
C TRP A 187 -3.12 4.05 18.97
N ILE A 188 -3.14 3.58 20.20
CA ILE A 188 -3.66 2.25 20.54
C ILE A 188 -5.19 2.34 20.48
N PRO A 189 -5.87 1.43 19.76
CA PRO A 189 -7.33 1.38 19.75
C PRO A 189 -7.93 1.24 21.16
N THR A 190 -9.07 1.87 21.38
CA THR A 190 -9.85 1.70 22.61
C THR A 190 -10.37 0.28 22.73
N ASP A 191 -10.85 -0.11 23.93
CA ASP A 191 -11.44 -1.44 24.12
C ASP A 191 -12.66 -1.65 23.23
N GLU A 192 -13.50 -0.62 23.06
CA GLU A 192 -14.67 -0.65 22.17
C GLU A 192 -14.26 -0.84 20.69
N GLU A 193 -13.17 -0.18 20.25
CA GLU A 193 -12.64 -0.37 18.90
C GLU A 193 -12.05 -1.77 18.71
N LEU A 194 -11.35 -2.31 19.72
CA LEU A 194 -10.83 -3.68 19.67
C LEU A 194 -11.96 -4.71 19.63
N ASP A 195 -13.03 -4.50 20.39
CA ASP A 195 -14.18 -5.38 20.38
C ASP A 195 -14.93 -5.35 19.04
N TRP A 196 -15.05 -4.15 18.45
CA TRP A 196 -15.59 -4.00 17.09
C TRP A 196 -14.74 -4.73 16.05
N LEU A 197 -13.40 -4.63 16.12
CA LEU A 197 -12.50 -5.35 15.23
C LEU A 197 -12.61 -6.87 15.42
N SER A 198 -12.76 -7.35 16.65
CA SER A 198 -12.99 -8.78 16.92
C SER A 198 -14.30 -9.28 16.32
N GLU A 199 -15.36 -8.47 16.36
CA GLU A 199 -16.64 -8.80 15.72
C GLU A 199 -16.50 -8.88 14.19
N LYS A 200 -15.76 -7.93 13.59
CA LYS A 200 -15.61 -7.86 12.12
C LYS A 200 -14.64 -8.89 11.55
N TYR A 201 -13.67 -9.32 12.33
CA TYR A 201 -12.60 -10.25 11.93
C TYR A 201 -12.47 -11.43 12.90
N PRO A 202 -13.54 -12.23 13.08
CA PRO A 202 -13.61 -13.24 14.15
C PRO A 202 -12.56 -14.35 14.05
N GLU A 203 -12.09 -14.65 12.83
CA GLU A 203 -11.11 -15.72 12.57
C GLU A 203 -9.66 -15.28 12.80
N THR A 204 -9.39 -13.97 12.69
CA THR A 204 -8.03 -13.46 12.57
C THR A 204 -7.65 -12.47 13.67
N PHE A 205 -8.53 -11.54 14.04
CA PHE A 205 -8.16 -10.42 14.88
C PHE A 205 -7.73 -10.85 16.28
N ASP A 206 -8.54 -11.61 16.99
CA ASP A 206 -8.24 -12.06 18.36
C ASP A 206 -7.05 -13.01 18.41
N LYS A 207 -6.83 -13.76 17.34
CA LYS A 207 -5.70 -14.70 17.26
C LYS A 207 -4.36 -14.01 17.03
N TYR A 208 -4.30 -13.00 16.15
CA TYR A 208 -3.03 -12.48 15.64
C TYR A 208 -2.75 -11.03 16.01
N TYR A 209 -3.80 -10.19 16.18
CA TYR A 209 -3.63 -8.74 16.28
C TYR A 209 -3.99 -8.19 17.66
N ARG A 210 -5.08 -8.63 18.27
CA ARG A 210 -5.47 -8.19 19.60
C ARG A 210 -4.36 -8.39 20.64
N PRO A 211 -3.64 -9.53 20.69
CA PRO A 211 -2.55 -9.71 21.66
C PRO A 211 -1.43 -8.68 21.53
N ARG A 212 -1.18 -8.17 20.32
CA ARG A 212 -0.19 -7.10 20.09
C ARG A 212 -0.65 -5.78 20.69
N TRP A 213 -1.93 -5.46 20.56
CA TRP A 213 -2.51 -4.25 21.15
C TRP A 213 -2.57 -4.30 22.67
N GLU A 214 -2.89 -5.44 23.25
CA GLU A 214 -2.86 -5.61 24.71
C GLU A 214 -1.42 -5.46 25.26
N LEU A 215 -0.42 -6.01 24.58
CA LEU A 215 0.99 -5.77 24.93
C LEU A 215 1.36 -4.28 24.80
N ALA A 216 0.90 -3.61 23.75
CA ALA A 216 1.17 -2.17 23.58
C ALA A 216 0.55 -1.34 24.71
N LYS A 217 -0.68 -1.66 25.15
CA LYS A 217 -1.34 -1.04 26.33
C LYS A 217 -0.54 -1.23 27.62
N GLU A 218 -0.06 -2.46 27.84
CA GLU A 218 0.77 -2.78 29.01
C GLU A 218 2.05 -1.97 29.06
N LEU A 219 2.70 -1.79 27.89
CA LEU A 219 3.93 -0.99 27.77
C LEU A 219 3.66 0.49 28.01
N GLU A 220 2.62 1.05 27.39
CA GLU A 220 2.26 2.46 27.61
C GLU A 220 1.87 2.74 29.06
N ALA A 221 1.20 1.81 29.74
CA ALA A 221 0.89 1.93 31.18
C ALA A 221 2.15 1.98 32.07
N LYS A 222 3.26 1.44 31.58
CA LYS A 222 4.58 1.50 32.24
C LYS A 222 5.40 2.74 31.83
N GLY A 223 4.87 3.62 30.98
CA GLY A 223 5.59 4.74 30.39
C GLY A 223 6.55 4.33 29.26
N GLU A 224 6.42 3.12 28.77
CA GLU A 224 7.16 2.59 27.64
C GLU A 224 6.26 2.61 26.39
N ARG A 225 6.87 2.66 25.21
CA ARG A 225 6.13 2.55 23.95
C ARG A 225 6.81 1.53 23.05
N PHE A 226 5.98 0.80 22.29
CA PHE A 226 6.45 -0.17 21.31
C PHE A 226 6.96 0.55 20.06
N TYR A 227 8.16 1.12 20.15
CA TYR A 227 8.81 1.74 19.01
C TYR A 227 9.94 0.87 18.50
N THR A 228 10.02 0.72 17.20
CA THR A 228 11.28 0.35 16.57
C THR A 228 12.19 1.58 16.51
N LYS A 229 13.46 1.37 16.80
CA LYS A 229 14.51 2.39 16.65
C LYS A 229 15.19 2.32 15.28
N ALA A 230 14.78 1.37 14.46
CA ALA A 230 15.30 1.17 13.13
C ALA A 230 14.35 1.79 12.09
N LEU A 231 14.92 2.26 10.98
CA LEU A 231 14.11 2.55 9.79
C LEU A 231 13.65 1.23 9.18
N PRO A 232 12.38 1.11 8.81
CA PRO A 232 11.92 -0.09 8.16
C PRO A 232 12.53 -0.19 6.76
N GLN A 233 12.88 -1.39 6.39
CA GLN A 233 13.19 -1.70 5.01
C GLN A 233 11.93 -1.52 4.15
N LEU A 234 12.08 -0.86 3.02
CA LEU A 234 10.97 -0.65 2.08
C LEU A 234 11.06 -1.64 0.92
N CYS A 235 9.90 -2.08 0.47
CA CYS A 235 9.80 -2.89 -0.75
C CYS A 235 10.34 -2.10 -1.95
N THR A 236 11.25 -2.65 -2.70
CA THR A 236 11.87 -1.98 -3.85
C THR A 236 10.83 -1.61 -4.92
N THR A 237 9.77 -2.39 -5.08
CA THR A 237 8.75 -2.15 -6.10
C THR A 237 7.67 -1.17 -5.64
N CYS A 238 7.03 -1.40 -4.49
CA CYS A 238 5.85 -0.64 -4.09
C CYS A 238 6.10 0.37 -2.97
N GLN A 239 7.28 0.38 -2.37
CA GLN A 239 7.68 1.25 -1.27
C GLN A 239 6.91 1.03 0.05
N VAL A 240 6.14 -0.05 0.13
CA VAL A 240 5.49 -0.49 1.37
C VAL A 240 6.57 -1.03 2.32
N PRO A 241 6.47 -0.75 3.61
CA PRO A 241 7.38 -1.31 4.62
C PRO A 241 7.40 -2.84 4.63
N MET A 242 8.58 -3.43 4.76
CA MET A 242 8.80 -4.88 4.87
C MET A 242 8.37 -5.47 6.22
N LEU A 243 7.45 -4.82 6.91
CA LEU A 243 6.85 -5.30 8.16
C LEU A 243 5.51 -6.01 7.95
N PHE A 244 5.09 -6.14 6.71
CA PHE A 244 3.96 -6.99 6.38
C PHE A 244 4.30 -8.44 6.68
N THR A 245 3.32 -9.15 7.20
CA THR A 245 3.49 -10.55 7.59
C THR A 245 2.89 -11.48 6.54
N GLU A 246 3.33 -12.73 6.56
CA GLU A 246 2.74 -13.76 5.70
C GLU A 246 1.24 -13.93 6.00
N MET A 247 0.44 -14.11 4.96
CA MET A 247 -1.01 -14.26 5.12
C MET A 247 -1.40 -15.60 5.73
N ASP A 248 -0.61 -16.65 5.50
CA ASP A 248 -0.86 -17.97 6.06
C ASP A 248 -0.28 -18.12 7.48
N ASP A 249 0.73 -17.32 7.83
CA ASP A 249 1.32 -17.24 9.17
C ASP A 249 1.68 -15.78 9.52
N PRO A 250 0.73 -14.99 10.03
CA PRO A 250 0.99 -13.60 10.41
C PRO A 250 2.02 -13.37 11.52
N THR A 251 2.62 -14.42 12.06
CA THR A 251 3.77 -14.32 12.98
C THR A 251 5.09 -14.19 12.23
N GLN A 252 5.11 -14.50 10.94
CA GLN A 252 6.29 -14.42 10.08
C GLN A 252 6.23 -13.16 9.22
N ILE A 253 7.37 -12.47 9.08
CA ILE A 253 7.48 -11.32 8.17
C ILE A 253 7.48 -11.82 6.74
N ALA A 254 6.61 -11.26 5.91
CA ALA A 254 6.62 -11.49 4.47
C ALA A 254 7.89 -10.92 3.87
N TYR A 255 8.65 -11.76 3.21
CA TYR A 255 9.92 -11.36 2.64
C TYR A 255 10.21 -12.17 1.37
N ARG A 256 10.55 -11.44 0.32
CA ARG A 256 11.02 -12.01 -0.95
C ARG A 256 12.26 -11.26 -1.38
N ASP A 257 13.11 -11.89 -2.15
CA ASP A 257 14.30 -11.23 -2.67
C ASP A 257 14.63 -11.68 -4.10
N SER A 258 15.38 -10.82 -4.79
CA SER A 258 16.00 -11.10 -6.09
C SER A 258 17.39 -10.51 -6.13
N VAL A 259 18.25 -11.10 -6.95
CA VAL A 259 19.59 -10.57 -7.21
C VAL A 259 19.62 -10.00 -8.63
N TYR A 260 20.04 -8.75 -8.77
CA TYR A 260 20.22 -8.09 -10.05
C TYR A 260 21.53 -7.32 -10.06
N ASN A 261 22.37 -7.54 -11.07
CA ASN A 261 23.71 -6.95 -11.20
C ASN A 261 24.62 -7.13 -9.96
N GLY A 262 24.44 -8.23 -9.23
CA GLY A 262 25.21 -8.54 -8.03
C GLY A 262 24.64 -7.97 -6.72
N ASP A 263 23.66 -7.08 -6.78
CA ASP A 263 22.97 -6.52 -5.63
C ASP A 263 21.69 -7.31 -5.30
N ARG A 264 21.34 -7.40 -4.02
CA ARG A 264 20.12 -8.06 -3.52
C ARG A 264 19.05 -7.01 -3.27
N TYR A 265 17.86 -7.24 -3.83
CA TYR A 265 16.68 -6.39 -3.69
C TYR A 265 15.57 -7.12 -2.94
N HIS A 266 14.73 -6.38 -2.24
CA HIS A 266 13.77 -6.92 -1.28
C HIS A 266 12.34 -6.53 -1.62
N PHE A 267 11.39 -7.45 -1.39
CA PHE A 267 9.98 -7.26 -1.76
C PHE A 267 9.06 -7.75 -0.65
N CYS A 268 7.95 -7.05 -0.47
CA CYS A 268 6.92 -7.39 0.50
C CYS A 268 6.08 -8.62 0.10
N SER A 269 6.23 -9.12 -1.13
CA SER A 269 5.37 -10.17 -1.67
C SER A 269 5.88 -10.71 -3.00
N ASP A 270 5.32 -11.84 -3.43
CA ASP A 270 5.60 -12.42 -4.74
C ASP A 270 5.19 -11.49 -5.89
N GLY A 271 4.07 -10.77 -5.75
CA GLY A 271 3.61 -9.83 -6.77
C GLY A 271 4.61 -8.70 -7.03
N CYS A 272 5.18 -8.13 -5.97
CA CYS A 272 6.21 -7.11 -6.11
C CYS A 272 7.53 -7.64 -6.65
N LYS A 273 7.88 -8.87 -6.26
CA LYS A 273 9.07 -9.55 -6.80
C LYS A 273 8.95 -9.81 -8.28
N ASP A 274 7.83 -10.37 -8.73
CA ASP A 274 7.61 -10.68 -10.14
C ASP A 274 7.64 -9.43 -11.02
N ILE A 275 7.05 -8.31 -10.56
CA ILE A 275 7.10 -7.03 -11.27
C ILE A 275 8.55 -6.53 -11.40
N PHE A 276 9.33 -6.65 -10.34
CA PHE A 276 10.75 -6.29 -10.37
C PHE A 276 11.53 -7.18 -11.34
N ASP A 277 11.36 -8.50 -11.26
CA ASP A 277 12.09 -9.46 -12.08
C ASP A 277 11.82 -9.26 -13.59
N GLU A 278 10.66 -8.73 -13.94
CA GLU A 278 10.31 -8.38 -15.32
C GLU A 278 10.94 -7.08 -15.81
N GLU A 279 11.08 -6.07 -14.93
CA GLU A 279 11.57 -4.73 -15.28
C GLU A 279 12.58 -4.19 -14.24
N PRO A 280 13.65 -4.95 -13.89
CA PRO A 280 14.53 -4.61 -12.77
C PRO A 280 15.19 -3.23 -12.92
N GLU A 281 15.60 -2.86 -14.13
CA GLU A 281 16.26 -1.57 -14.41
C GLU A 281 15.41 -0.38 -14.00
N LYS A 282 14.09 -0.51 -14.11
CA LYS A 282 13.14 0.52 -13.73
C LYS A 282 13.15 0.81 -12.23
N PHE A 283 13.30 -0.23 -11.40
CA PHE A 283 13.18 -0.13 -9.95
C PHE A 283 14.52 0.03 -9.24
N VAL A 284 15.65 -0.31 -9.88
CA VAL A 284 16.98 -0.11 -9.29
C VAL A 284 17.50 1.32 -9.46
N GLN A 285 16.84 2.14 -10.27
CA GLN A 285 17.26 3.51 -10.51
C GLN A 285 16.95 4.39 -9.29
N SER A 286 17.89 5.27 -8.99
CA SER A 286 17.84 6.17 -7.83
C SER A 286 16.70 7.21 -7.85
N TRP A 287 15.92 7.26 -8.90
CA TRP A 287 14.76 8.15 -8.97
C TRP A 287 13.56 7.69 -8.13
N LEU A 288 13.58 6.46 -7.61
CA LEU A 288 12.54 5.99 -6.69
C LEU A 288 12.40 6.94 -5.51
N PRO A 289 11.17 7.33 -5.14
CA PRO A 289 10.92 8.35 -4.12
C PRO A 289 11.64 8.11 -2.81
N VAL A 290 11.67 6.86 -2.35
CA VAL A 290 12.33 6.51 -1.09
C VAL A 290 13.82 6.84 -1.08
N HIS A 291 14.53 6.59 -2.17
CA HIS A 291 15.95 6.90 -2.25
C HIS A 291 16.21 8.40 -2.26
N GLN A 292 15.36 9.16 -2.94
CA GLN A 292 15.44 10.62 -2.97
C GLN A 292 15.13 11.22 -1.59
N ILE A 293 14.16 10.66 -0.88
CA ILE A 293 13.81 11.07 0.49
C ILE A 293 14.98 10.78 1.44
N HIS A 294 15.54 9.58 1.40
CA HIS A 294 16.67 9.19 2.26
C HIS A 294 17.91 10.04 2.00
N GLN A 295 18.15 10.42 0.76
CA GLN A 295 19.28 11.26 0.37
C GLN A 295 19.05 12.76 0.60
N GLY A 296 17.87 13.18 1.05
CA GLY A 296 17.53 14.59 1.22
C GLY A 296 17.37 15.36 -0.09
N ASN A 297 17.29 14.68 -1.25
CA ASN A 297 17.25 15.31 -2.58
C ASN A 297 15.89 15.97 -2.91
N CYS A 298 14.92 15.88 -2.02
CA CYS A 298 13.58 16.44 -2.20
C CYS A 298 13.44 17.87 -1.65
N GLY A 299 14.55 18.61 -1.57
CA GLY A 299 14.56 20.05 -1.22
C GLY A 299 14.50 20.33 0.28
N GLY A 300 15.09 19.51 1.11
CA GLY A 300 15.22 19.72 2.55
C GLY A 300 15.92 18.54 3.24
N PRO A 301 15.96 18.52 4.58
CA PRO A 301 16.59 17.42 5.31
C PRO A 301 15.96 16.10 4.88
N GLY A 302 16.79 15.06 4.75
CA GLY A 302 16.34 13.70 4.54
C GLY A 302 15.47 13.22 5.68
N ILE A 303 14.73 12.15 5.49
CA ILE A 303 13.91 11.56 6.55
C ILE A 303 14.77 11.20 7.77
N GLU A 304 16.00 10.78 7.55
CA GLU A 304 16.94 10.45 8.63
C GLU A 304 17.35 11.67 9.45
N ASP A 305 17.56 12.82 8.79
CA ASP A 305 17.86 14.07 9.50
C ASP A 305 16.66 14.50 10.36
N VAL A 306 15.44 14.31 9.86
CA VAL A 306 14.22 14.55 10.65
C VAL A 306 14.15 13.60 11.83
N LEU A 307 14.43 12.32 11.62
CA LEU A 307 14.37 11.31 12.68
C LEU A 307 15.46 11.52 13.71
N SER A 308 16.70 11.85 13.32
CA SER A 308 17.79 12.11 14.24
C SER A 308 17.66 13.44 14.95
N ASP A 309 17.41 14.52 14.20
CA ASP A 309 17.49 15.88 14.73
C ASP A 309 16.21 16.31 15.45
N TYR A 310 15.07 15.85 14.96
CA TYR A 310 13.78 16.21 15.57
C TYR A 310 13.33 15.20 16.62
N TYR A 311 13.47 13.90 16.34
CA TYR A 311 13.01 12.83 17.23
C TYR A 311 14.13 12.22 18.09
N GLY A 312 15.39 12.61 17.89
CA GLY A 312 16.53 12.13 18.67
C GLY A 312 16.85 10.64 18.48
N MET A 313 16.46 10.07 17.33
CA MET A 313 16.72 8.66 17.02
C MET A 313 18.17 8.46 16.60
N ASN A 314 18.81 7.40 17.13
CA ASN A 314 20.12 7.00 16.66
C ASN A 314 20.00 6.11 15.42
N LEU A 315 20.27 6.68 14.26
CA LEU A 315 20.16 6.02 12.95
C LEU A 315 21.52 5.54 12.44
N GLY A 316 22.34 4.96 13.27
CA GLY A 316 23.53 4.22 12.80
C GLY A 316 23.14 3.05 11.91
N ALA A 317 24.05 2.62 11.02
CA ALA A 317 23.79 1.51 10.08
C ALA A 317 23.27 0.24 10.77
N ASP A 318 23.71 -0.01 12.00
CA ASP A 318 23.28 -1.16 12.80
C ASP A 318 21.82 -1.06 13.31
N ASN A 319 21.22 0.12 13.22
CA ASN A 319 19.84 0.40 13.62
C ASN A 319 18.87 0.42 12.44
N LEU A 320 19.33 0.07 11.24
CA LEU A 320 18.50 0.01 10.04
C LEU A 320 18.10 -1.43 9.75
N ASP A 321 16.82 -1.65 9.48
CA ASP A 321 16.31 -2.95 9.02
C ASP A 321 16.77 -3.30 7.59
N ILE A 322 17.61 -2.45 7.03
CA ILE A 322 18.18 -2.58 5.68
C ILE A 322 19.54 -3.31 5.67
N LYS A 323 19.99 -3.84 6.81
CA LYS A 323 21.29 -4.50 6.93
C LYS A 323 21.49 -5.61 5.90
N GLY A 324 22.61 -5.55 5.16
CA GLY A 324 22.93 -6.49 4.08
C GLY A 324 22.23 -6.20 2.75
N SER A 325 21.45 -5.13 2.66
CA SER A 325 20.74 -4.72 1.44
C SER A 325 21.51 -3.67 0.62
N PRO A 326 21.14 -3.45 -0.67
CA PRO A 326 21.62 -2.31 -1.44
C PRO A 326 21.33 -0.96 -0.78
N ASP A 327 20.25 -0.86 -0.01
CA ASP A 327 19.89 0.36 0.71
C ASP A 327 20.86 0.66 1.85
N GLU A 328 21.38 -0.35 2.55
CA GLU A 328 22.47 -0.17 3.50
C GLU A 328 23.73 0.39 2.81
N LYS A 329 24.10 -0.15 1.65
CA LYS A 329 25.24 0.34 0.88
C LYS A 329 25.05 1.80 0.50
N ARG A 330 23.89 2.17 -0.04
CA ARG A 330 23.55 3.55 -0.43
C ARG A 330 23.54 4.49 0.79
N TRP A 331 23.00 4.04 1.91
CA TRP A 331 23.01 4.81 3.14
C TRP A 331 24.44 5.07 3.62
N LYS A 332 25.32 4.04 3.60
CA LYS A 332 26.72 4.18 3.98
C LYS A 332 27.48 5.15 3.05
N GLU A 333 27.27 5.04 1.74
CA GLU A 333 27.83 5.95 0.76
C GLU A 333 27.38 7.41 1.01
N TRP A 334 26.09 7.59 1.26
CA TRP A 334 25.51 8.91 1.56
C TRP A 334 26.06 9.51 2.87
N LYS A 335 26.20 8.71 3.92
CA LYS A 335 26.75 9.16 5.21
C LYS A 335 28.30 9.26 5.20
N GLY A 336 28.97 8.80 4.16
CA GLY A 336 30.44 8.77 4.10
C GLY A 336 31.09 7.82 5.10
N VAL A 337 30.40 6.75 5.49
CA VAL A 337 30.84 5.74 6.48
C VAL A 337 31.09 4.36 5.85
N ALA A 338 31.30 4.31 4.56
CA ALA A 338 31.57 3.09 3.79
C ALA A 338 32.93 2.47 4.09
#